data_3639676e0ebdbf0ecd47dfddcd714d68
#
_entry.id   3639676e0ebdbf0ecd47dfddcd714d68
#
_cell.length_a   1.000
_cell.length_b   1.000
_cell.length_c   1.000
_cell.angle_alpha   90.00
_cell.angle_beta   90.00
_cell.angle_gamma   90.00
#
_symmetry.space_group_name_H-M   'P 1'
#
loop_
_entity.id
_entity.type
_entity.pdbx_description
1 polymer ?
#
loop_
_entity_poly.entity_id
_entity_poly.type
_entity_poly.pdbx_seq_one_letter_code
_entity_poly.pdbx_strand_id
1 'polypeptide(L)'
;MTAEGKMQLAKQRFTRGILYCLFPVAFCMQSCSLPSLESPACTESKNAVREFYSHHFGSDMKFTPESLRSLERFLTPEFRQTVSAAKEGTDPFTTGSDDIPKAFRVGDCREITAERTESSVLLFWRTDERTEQREIKVETVDRNDTWLVNNISR
;
A
#
# COMPACT_ATOMS: atom_id res chain seq x y z
N MET A 1 -66.51 -30.48 -11.40
CA MET A 1 -65.24 -29.75 -11.02
C MET A 1 -64.12 -30.66 -11.39
N THR A 2 -63.48 -30.44 -12.50
CA THR A 2 -62.52 -31.31 -13.15
C THR A 2 -61.10 -31.10 -12.53
N ALA A 3 -60.34 -32.19 -12.48
CA ALA A 3 -58.99 -32.25 -11.86
C ALA A 3 -57.97 -31.22 -12.42
N GLU A 4 -58.21 -30.71 -13.62
CA GLU A 4 -57.35 -29.72 -14.29
C GLU A 4 -57.34 -28.34 -13.59
N GLY A 5 -58.45 -27.93 -12.97
CA GLY A 5 -58.52 -26.63 -12.27
C GLY A 5 -57.62 -26.55 -11.01
N LYS A 6 -57.38 -27.69 -10.35
CA LYS A 6 -56.51 -27.72 -9.16
C LYS A 6 -55.01 -27.71 -9.50
N MET A 7 -54.64 -28.21 -10.68
CA MET A 7 -53.24 -28.27 -11.12
C MET A 7 -52.75 -26.90 -11.62
N GLN A 8 -53.60 -26.11 -12.21
CA GLN A 8 -53.32 -24.74 -12.65
C GLN A 8 -53.06 -23.79 -11.46
N LEU A 9 -53.87 -23.93 -10.39
CA LEU A 9 -53.70 -23.09 -9.18
C LEU A 9 -52.40 -23.41 -8.38
N ALA A 10 -51.98 -24.68 -8.36
CA ALA A 10 -50.74 -25.07 -7.72
C ALA A 10 -49.50 -24.54 -8.47
N LYS A 11 -49.55 -24.57 -9.81
CA LYS A 11 -48.47 -24.08 -10.67
C LYS A 11 -48.27 -22.56 -10.54
N GLN A 12 -49.37 -21.82 -10.40
CA GLN A 12 -49.32 -20.36 -10.29
C GLN A 12 -48.82 -19.88 -8.93
N ARG A 13 -49.05 -20.65 -7.86
CA ARG A 13 -48.52 -20.33 -6.51
C ARG A 13 -47.01 -20.61 -6.39
N PHE A 14 -46.53 -21.65 -7.08
CA PHE A 14 -45.11 -22.01 -7.05
C PHE A 14 -44.23 -20.98 -7.77
N THR A 15 -44.70 -20.46 -8.90
CA THR A 15 -43.96 -19.44 -9.68
C THR A 15 -43.88 -18.10 -8.96
N ARG A 16 -44.92 -17.72 -8.19
CA ARG A 16 -44.90 -16.47 -7.39
C ARG A 16 -43.99 -16.55 -6.19
N GLY A 17 -43.84 -17.70 -5.54
CA GLY A 17 -42.97 -17.90 -4.40
C GLY A 17 -41.47 -17.84 -4.76
N ILE A 18 -41.11 -18.36 -5.93
CA ILE A 18 -39.69 -18.35 -6.40
C ILE A 18 -39.25 -16.95 -6.81
N LEU A 19 -40.16 -16.14 -7.36
CA LEU A 19 -39.81 -14.77 -7.77
C LEU A 19 -39.52 -13.84 -6.57
N TYR A 20 -40.14 -14.09 -5.42
CA TYR A 20 -39.94 -13.32 -4.20
C TYR A 20 -38.64 -13.68 -3.47
N CYS A 21 -38.12 -14.90 -3.62
CA CYS A 21 -36.88 -15.34 -2.99
C CYS A 21 -35.62 -14.92 -3.75
N LEU A 22 -35.70 -14.58 -5.04
CA LEU A 22 -34.56 -14.16 -5.84
C LEU A 22 -34.24 -12.65 -5.73
N PHE A 23 -35.23 -11.84 -5.28
CA PHE A 23 -35.07 -10.39 -5.18
C PHE A 23 -34.16 -9.91 -4.03
N PRO A 24 -34.11 -10.56 -2.85
CA PRO A 24 -33.20 -10.10 -1.78
C PRO A 24 -31.73 -10.47 -1.97
N VAL A 25 -31.40 -11.46 -2.82
CA VAL A 25 -30.00 -11.88 -3.04
C VAL A 25 -29.23 -10.90 -3.94
N ALA A 26 -29.93 -10.20 -4.84
CA ALA A 26 -29.30 -9.20 -5.72
C ALA A 26 -28.89 -7.90 -4.98
N PHE A 27 -29.42 -7.66 -3.77
CA PHE A 27 -29.15 -6.43 -3.02
C PHE A 27 -27.92 -6.52 -2.10
N CYS A 28 -27.40 -7.73 -1.84
CA CYS A 28 -26.25 -7.94 -0.97
C CYS A 28 -24.87 -7.79 -1.67
N MET A 29 -24.86 -7.55 -2.99
CA MET A 29 -23.62 -7.38 -3.76
C MET A 29 -23.18 -5.93 -3.93
N GLN A 30 -23.88 -4.98 -3.31
CA GLN A 30 -23.33 -3.62 -3.19
C GLN A 30 -22.32 -3.64 -2.04
N SER A 31 -21.12 -4.10 -2.35
CA SER A 31 -19.96 -3.87 -1.50
C SER A 31 -19.91 -2.38 -1.22
N CYS A 32 -20.20 -1.98 0.02
CA CYS A 32 -19.91 -0.64 0.48
C CYS A 32 -18.40 -0.47 0.39
N SER A 33 -17.88 0.00 -0.74
CA SER A 33 -16.57 0.61 -0.79
C SER A 33 -16.68 1.89 0.03
N LEU A 34 -16.25 1.83 1.29
CA LEU A 34 -16.07 3.03 2.08
C LEU A 34 -15.13 3.94 1.30
N PRO A 35 -15.52 5.18 1.00
CA PRO A 35 -14.62 6.10 0.35
C PRO A 35 -13.37 6.22 1.22
N SER A 36 -12.21 6.03 0.64
CA SER A 36 -10.96 6.31 1.32
C SER A 36 -10.99 7.78 1.76
N LEU A 37 -10.85 8.04 3.05
CA LEU A 37 -10.71 9.41 3.58
C LEU A 37 -9.34 10.00 3.27
N GLU A 38 -8.45 9.20 2.70
CA GLU A 38 -7.11 9.60 2.30
C GLU A 38 -7.15 10.29 0.93
N SER A 39 -6.38 11.37 0.79
CA SER A 39 -6.31 12.09 -0.48
C SER A 39 -5.71 11.23 -1.59
N PRO A 40 -6.03 11.52 -2.87
CA PRO A 40 -5.41 10.82 -4.00
C PRO A 40 -3.88 10.90 -3.96
N ALA A 41 -3.31 12.08 -3.68
CA ALA A 41 -1.87 12.26 -3.55
C ALA A 41 -1.26 11.35 -2.48
N CYS A 42 -1.87 11.24 -1.31
CA CYS A 42 -1.42 10.31 -0.27
C CYS A 42 -1.57 8.84 -0.68
N THR A 43 -2.64 8.48 -1.37
CA THR A 43 -2.84 7.11 -1.85
C THR A 43 -1.75 6.69 -2.83
N GLU A 44 -1.46 7.53 -3.82
CA GLU A 44 -0.47 7.28 -4.85
C GLU A 44 0.95 7.30 -4.30
N SER A 45 1.29 8.30 -3.49
CA SER A 45 2.61 8.41 -2.87
C SER A 45 2.91 7.25 -1.92
N LYS A 46 1.93 6.79 -1.12
CA LYS A 46 2.09 5.60 -0.27
C LYS A 46 2.33 4.33 -1.10
N ASN A 47 1.73 4.23 -2.28
CA ASN A 47 2.01 3.11 -3.18
C ASN A 47 3.46 3.17 -3.67
N ALA A 48 3.95 4.34 -4.09
CA ALA A 48 5.34 4.53 -4.49
C ALA A 48 6.32 4.20 -3.35
N VAL A 49 6.04 4.66 -2.12
CA VAL A 49 6.84 4.31 -0.93
C VAL A 49 6.83 2.80 -0.67
N ARG A 50 5.66 2.16 -0.82
CA ARG A 50 5.54 0.70 -0.63
C ARG A 50 6.33 -0.08 -1.68
N GLU A 51 6.28 0.34 -2.94
CA GLU A 51 7.05 -0.27 -4.03
C GLU A 51 8.55 -0.11 -3.81
N PHE A 52 9.00 1.10 -3.44
CA PHE A 52 10.38 1.37 -3.11
C PHE A 52 10.89 0.43 -2.01
N TYR A 53 10.20 0.37 -0.86
CA TYR A 53 10.63 -0.48 0.25
C TYR A 53 10.47 -1.97 -0.07
N SER A 54 9.46 -2.38 -0.84
CA SER A 54 9.33 -3.78 -1.27
C SER A 54 10.51 -4.21 -2.13
N HIS A 55 10.98 -3.33 -3.03
CA HIS A 55 12.15 -3.60 -3.85
C HIS A 55 13.43 -3.63 -3.01
N HIS A 56 13.59 -2.66 -2.10
CA HIS A 56 14.75 -2.56 -1.23
C HIS A 56 14.86 -3.76 -0.28
N PHE A 57 13.77 -4.16 0.39
CA PHE A 57 13.72 -5.32 1.27
C PHE A 57 13.75 -6.67 0.52
N GLY A 58 13.45 -6.69 -0.77
CA GLY A 58 13.58 -7.86 -1.63
C GLY A 58 15.04 -8.14 -2.04
N SER A 59 15.95 -7.20 -1.76
CA SER A 59 17.39 -7.35 -1.96
C SER A 59 18.10 -7.74 -0.65
N ASP A 60 19.41 -7.80 -0.66
CA ASP A 60 20.23 -8.05 0.55
C ASP A 60 20.32 -6.82 1.48
N MET A 61 19.68 -5.70 1.11
CA MET A 61 19.68 -4.40 1.81
C MET A 61 21.08 -3.84 2.09
N LYS A 62 22.12 -4.35 1.43
CA LYS A 62 23.44 -3.78 1.50
C LYS A 62 23.53 -2.57 0.59
N PHE A 63 23.98 -1.46 1.13
CA PHE A 63 24.20 -0.27 0.34
C PHE A 63 25.50 -0.39 -0.46
N THR A 64 25.37 -0.55 -1.77
CA THR A 64 26.44 -0.61 -2.75
C THR A 64 26.10 0.25 -3.96
N PRO A 65 27.05 0.61 -4.82
CA PRO A 65 26.73 1.30 -6.08
C PRO A 65 25.75 0.53 -6.96
N GLU A 66 25.77 -0.80 -6.95
CA GLU A 66 24.85 -1.66 -7.70
C GLU A 66 23.45 -1.62 -7.12
N SER A 67 23.30 -1.73 -5.80
CA SER A 67 22.00 -1.64 -5.14
C SER A 67 21.38 -0.25 -5.33
N LEU A 68 22.17 0.81 -5.28
CA LEU A 68 21.70 2.17 -5.56
C LEU A 68 21.15 2.29 -6.99
N ARG A 69 21.85 1.73 -8.01
CA ARG A 69 21.35 1.75 -9.39
C ARG A 69 19.99 1.06 -9.53
N SER A 70 19.76 -0.03 -8.82
CA SER A 70 18.48 -0.74 -8.86
C SER A 70 17.32 0.07 -8.27
N LEU A 71 17.64 1.02 -7.39
CA LEU A 71 16.68 1.91 -6.71
C LEU A 71 16.50 3.26 -7.41
N GLU A 72 17.36 3.63 -8.38
CA GLU A 72 17.35 4.95 -9.03
C GLU A 72 15.97 5.38 -9.55
N ARG A 73 15.20 4.44 -10.08
CA ARG A 73 13.87 4.72 -10.63
C ARG A 73 12.84 5.20 -9.59
N PHE A 74 13.10 4.99 -8.32
CA PHE A 74 12.24 5.38 -7.22
C PHE A 74 12.66 6.69 -6.55
N LEU A 75 13.84 7.21 -6.87
CA LEU A 75 14.47 8.35 -6.18
C LEU A 75 14.46 9.59 -7.07
N THR A 76 14.30 10.77 -6.43
CA THR A 76 14.59 12.01 -7.15
C THR A 76 16.10 12.09 -7.43
N PRO A 77 16.51 12.79 -8.53
CA PRO A 77 17.93 12.98 -8.84
C PRO A 77 18.72 13.60 -7.67
N GLU A 78 18.09 14.55 -6.96
CA GLU A 78 18.66 15.27 -5.83
C GLU A 78 18.91 14.31 -4.64
N PHE A 79 17.91 13.49 -4.32
CA PHE A 79 18.05 12.54 -3.21
C PHE A 79 19.02 11.42 -3.56
N ARG A 80 19.03 10.94 -4.80
CA ARG A 80 20.04 9.98 -5.28
C ARG A 80 21.45 10.51 -5.09
N GLN A 81 21.71 11.78 -5.43
CA GLN A 81 22.99 12.40 -5.22
C GLN A 81 23.36 12.46 -3.73
N THR A 82 22.42 12.79 -2.87
CA THR A 82 22.61 12.83 -1.42
C THR A 82 23.00 11.46 -0.87
N VAL A 83 22.25 10.40 -1.24
CA VAL A 83 22.52 9.05 -0.72
C VAL A 83 23.77 8.44 -1.34
N SER A 84 24.20 8.85 -2.55
CA SER A 84 25.45 8.37 -3.15
C SER A 84 26.69 8.71 -2.34
N ALA A 85 26.60 9.73 -1.49
CA ALA A 85 27.66 10.11 -0.56
C ALA A 85 27.61 9.34 0.79
N ALA A 86 26.63 8.45 0.98
CA ALA A 86 26.51 7.67 2.20
C ALA A 86 27.68 6.68 2.32
N LYS A 87 28.03 6.37 3.56
CA LYS A 87 29.10 5.41 3.85
C LYS A 87 28.67 4.02 3.38
N GLU A 88 29.55 3.36 2.64
CA GLU A 88 29.35 1.97 2.24
C GLU A 88 29.14 1.05 3.46
N GLY A 89 28.19 0.12 3.34
CA GLY A 89 27.81 -0.81 4.42
C GLY A 89 26.76 -0.26 5.39
N THR A 90 26.40 1.04 5.31
CA THR A 90 25.27 1.60 6.07
C THR A 90 24.07 1.77 5.15
N ASP A 91 22.88 1.43 5.62
CA ASP A 91 21.66 1.61 4.82
C ASP A 91 21.07 3.02 5.02
N PRO A 92 21.21 3.94 4.04
CA PRO A 92 20.69 5.29 4.16
C PRO A 92 19.16 5.36 4.10
N PHE A 93 18.50 4.30 3.64
CA PHE A 93 17.05 4.23 3.44
C PHE A 93 16.28 3.75 4.68
N THR A 94 17.00 3.33 5.72
CA THR A 94 16.43 2.90 7.00
C THR A 94 16.98 3.75 8.15
N THR A 95 17.60 3.17 9.14
CA THR A 95 18.14 3.90 10.30
C THR A 95 19.59 4.35 10.12
N GLY A 96 20.25 3.97 9.03
CA GLY A 96 21.68 4.26 8.80
C GLY A 96 22.60 3.47 9.71
N SER A 97 22.13 2.41 10.34
CA SER A 97 22.91 1.48 11.14
C SER A 97 23.15 0.18 10.39
N ASP A 98 24.13 -0.60 10.84
CA ASP A 98 24.43 -1.93 10.31
C ASP A 98 23.36 -2.96 10.71
N ASP A 99 22.42 -2.58 11.59
CA ASP A 99 21.33 -3.42 12.07
C ASP A 99 20.14 -3.33 11.11
N ILE A 100 19.97 -4.34 10.29
CA ILE A 100 19.01 -4.39 9.18
C ILE A 100 17.61 -4.79 9.69
N PRO A 101 16.57 -3.97 9.47
CA PRO A 101 15.20 -4.34 9.81
C PRO A 101 14.72 -5.54 8.98
N LYS A 102 13.78 -6.32 9.53
CA LYS A 102 13.24 -7.55 8.91
C LYS A 102 11.93 -7.32 8.16
N ALA A 103 11.24 -6.23 8.46
CA ALA A 103 9.97 -5.87 7.83
C ALA A 103 9.74 -4.37 7.90
N PHE A 104 8.83 -3.90 7.08
CA PHE A 104 8.36 -2.51 7.09
C PHE A 104 6.84 -2.45 6.98
N ARG A 105 6.27 -1.31 7.37
CA ARG A 105 4.87 -0.97 7.14
C ARG A 105 4.76 0.52 6.84
N VAL A 106 4.15 0.86 5.70
CA VAL A 106 3.79 2.25 5.38
C VAL A 106 2.55 2.61 6.19
N GLY A 107 2.67 3.64 6.99
CA GLY A 107 1.65 4.14 7.91
C GLY A 107 0.89 5.34 7.36
N ASP A 108 0.72 6.36 8.21
CA ASP A 108 -0.03 7.57 7.89
C ASP A 108 0.71 8.42 6.86
N CYS A 109 -0.06 9.13 6.05
CA CYS A 109 0.45 10.08 5.09
C CYS A 109 -0.14 11.46 5.35
N ARG A 110 0.66 12.49 5.15
CA ARG A 110 0.28 13.89 5.22
C ARG A 110 0.67 14.59 3.93
N GLU A 111 -0.27 15.28 3.30
CA GLU A 111 0.04 16.23 2.23
C GLU A 111 0.77 17.44 2.79
N ILE A 112 1.90 17.80 2.17
CA ILE A 112 2.62 19.05 2.40
C ILE A 112 2.17 20.08 1.36
N THR A 113 2.10 19.64 0.10
CA THR A 113 1.52 20.36 -1.04
C THR A 113 0.85 19.35 -1.97
N ALA A 114 0.17 19.80 -3.02
CA ALA A 114 -0.44 18.91 -4.01
C ALA A 114 0.56 17.93 -4.66
N GLU A 115 1.83 18.35 -4.76
CA GLU A 115 2.91 17.59 -5.40
C GLU A 115 3.92 17.00 -4.39
N ARG A 116 3.67 17.14 -3.08
CA ARG A 116 4.58 16.70 -2.03
C ARG A 116 3.84 16.11 -0.85
N THR A 117 4.23 14.91 -0.44
CA THR A 117 3.68 14.25 0.74
C THR A 117 4.78 13.76 1.67
N GLU A 118 4.41 13.46 2.90
CA GLU A 118 5.25 12.79 3.89
C GLU A 118 4.49 11.60 4.46
N SER A 119 5.08 10.41 4.34
CA SER A 119 4.53 9.18 4.90
C SER A 119 5.38 8.68 6.06
N SER A 120 4.73 8.15 7.10
CA SER A 120 5.43 7.40 8.12
C SER A 120 5.73 5.99 7.62
N VAL A 121 6.93 5.49 7.93
CA VAL A 121 7.31 4.10 7.68
C VAL A 121 7.81 3.50 8.98
N LEU A 122 7.14 2.45 9.42
CA LEU A 122 7.53 1.67 10.59
C LEU A 122 8.45 0.54 10.16
N LEU A 123 9.63 0.49 10.73
CA LEU A 123 10.63 -0.54 10.53
C LEU A 123 10.63 -1.48 11.73
N PHE A 124 10.72 -2.78 11.48
CA PHE A 124 10.61 -3.81 12.50
C PHE A 124 11.86 -4.67 12.55
N TRP A 125 12.41 -4.84 13.75
CA TRP A 125 13.43 -5.82 14.08
C TRP A 125 12.77 -6.91 14.92
N ARG A 126 12.91 -8.13 14.50
CA ARG A 126 12.42 -9.29 15.25
C ARG A 126 13.46 -10.41 15.23
N THR A 127 13.95 -10.72 16.40
CA THR A 127 14.75 -11.89 16.70
C THR A 127 14.10 -12.61 17.88
N ASP A 128 14.62 -13.76 18.27
CA ASP A 128 14.14 -14.51 19.45
C ASP A 128 14.29 -13.71 20.74
N GLU A 129 15.27 -12.81 20.78
CA GLU A 129 15.62 -12.02 21.96
C GLU A 129 15.11 -10.58 21.90
N ARG A 130 14.67 -10.10 20.71
CA ARG A 130 14.37 -8.67 20.50
C ARG A 130 13.16 -8.49 19.61
N THR A 131 12.25 -7.67 20.07
CA THR A 131 11.21 -7.04 19.22
C THR A 131 11.36 -5.54 19.35
N GLU A 132 11.71 -4.87 18.26
CA GLU A 132 11.88 -3.42 18.22
C GLU A 132 11.18 -2.86 16.99
N GLN A 133 10.65 -1.66 17.14
CA GLN A 133 10.04 -0.89 16.06
C GLN A 133 10.59 0.53 16.11
N ARG A 134 10.94 1.07 14.95
CA ARG A 134 11.32 2.48 14.78
C ARG A 134 10.53 3.09 13.64
N GLU A 135 10.18 4.34 13.80
CA GLU A 135 9.50 5.13 12.77
C GLU A 135 10.51 6.03 12.06
N ILE A 136 10.38 6.09 10.75
CA ILE A 136 11.05 7.08 9.90
C ILE A 136 10.01 7.81 9.08
N LYS A 137 10.34 9.00 8.58
CA LYS A 137 9.51 9.81 7.70
C LYS A 137 10.09 9.78 6.30
N VAL A 138 9.24 9.50 5.32
CA VAL A 138 9.59 9.44 3.90
C VAL A 138 8.85 10.53 3.18
N GLU A 139 9.59 11.51 2.67
CA GLU A 139 9.05 12.54 1.81
C GLU A 139 9.06 12.06 0.37
N THR A 140 7.94 12.25 -0.33
CA THR A 140 7.83 11.98 -1.77
C THR A 140 7.40 13.25 -2.51
N VAL A 141 7.81 13.32 -3.78
CA VAL A 141 7.48 14.41 -4.68
C VAL A 141 6.94 13.83 -5.98
N ASP A 142 5.84 14.39 -6.47
CA ASP A 142 5.34 14.10 -7.80
C ASP A 142 6.20 14.80 -8.87
N ARG A 143 6.63 14.01 -9.85
CA ARG A 143 7.35 14.49 -11.05
C ARG A 143 6.69 13.89 -12.29
N ASN A 144 5.85 14.67 -12.95
CA ASN A 144 5.11 14.24 -14.16
C ASN A 144 4.29 12.95 -13.93
N ASP A 145 3.39 13.00 -12.97
CA ASP A 145 2.51 11.90 -12.58
C ASP A 145 3.27 10.65 -12.05
N THR A 146 4.49 10.86 -11.55
CA THR A 146 5.31 9.79 -10.93
C THR A 146 5.80 10.24 -9.57
N TRP A 147 5.37 9.55 -8.53
CA TRP A 147 5.80 9.80 -7.17
C TRP A 147 7.18 9.19 -6.90
N LEU A 148 8.13 10.02 -6.49
CA LEU A 148 9.52 9.63 -6.21
C LEU A 148 9.88 9.97 -4.77
N VAL A 149 10.68 9.12 -4.13
CA VAL A 149 11.25 9.38 -2.81
C VAL A 149 12.27 10.51 -2.93
N ASN A 150 12.07 11.56 -2.13
CA ASN A 150 12.85 12.78 -2.16
C ASN A 150 13.72 12.98 -0.91
N ASN A 151 13.27 12.47 0.22
CA ASN A 151 14.03 12.53 1.47
C ASN A 151 13.57 11.45 2.45
N ILE A 152 14.48 11.05 3.35
CA ILE A 152 14.19 10.18 4.49
C ILE A 152 14.78 10.79 5.74
N SER A 153 13.93 11.05 6.74
CA SER A 153 14.33 11.59 8.04
C SER A 153 13.97 10.62 9.17
N ARG A 154 14.71 10.71 10.29
CA ARG A 154 14.65 9.79 11.45
C ARG A 154 14.23 10.55 12.69
#